data_09ae66fcc8ddc094787badffe4ba041a
#
_entry.id   09ae66fcc8ddc094787badffe4ba041a
#
_cell.length_a   1.000
_cell.length_b   1.000
_cell.length_c   1.000
_cell.angle_alpha   90.00
_cell.angle_beta   90.00
_cell.angle_gamma   90.00
#
_symmetry.space_group_name_H-M   'P 1'
#
loop_
_entity.id
_entity.type
_entity.pdbx_description
1 polymer ?
#
loop_
_entity_poly.entity_id
_entity_poly.type
_entity_poly.pdbx_seq_one_letter_code
_entity_poly.pdbx_strand_id
1 'polypeptide(L)'
;MGTPCLNKYWIEESEFIKQLALLERLSVQYYIFDKQIEKANNPVCLITFDDGHKSNLLAAQLLIEKGLKGVFFVVKDFSINNPDYLSVDDIKAISDMGHLIGVHGKDHEWWTSKDDLTLIAELKETKNWIEDITGKDVVTCSAPGGVISSKVIQIIKEKIPELKYIRTSRCGINKINDNVLNSICIYSSTSLKKFQKIVIPNKCLYLRMCAFYYIKELFKIPYFWIKR
;
A
#
# COMPACT_ATOMS: atom_id res chain seq x y z
N MET A 1 16.88 27.71 9.11
CA MET A 1 15.58 27.23 8.60
C MET A 1 15.90 26.36 7.37
N GLY A 2 15.95 25.06 7.57
CA GLY A 2 16.21 24.10 6.50
C GLY A 2 14.97 24.02 5.61
N THR A 3 15.16 24.13 4.29
CA THR A 3 14.13 23.85 3.29
C THR A 3 13.56 22.45 3.56
N PRO A 4 12.24 22.28 3.71
CA PRO A 4 11.68 20.95 3.86
C PRO A 4 12.09 20.14 2.62
N CYS A 5 12.73 19.00 2.84
CA CYS A 5 12.98 18.03 1.78
C CYS A 5 11.60 17.57 1.30
N LEU A 6 11.14 18.11 0.19
CA LEU A 6 9.84 17.80 -0.43
C LEU A 6 9.89 16.38 -0.99
N ASN A 7 9.84 15.41 -0.09
CA ASN A 7 9.62 14.04 -0.51
C ASN A 7 8.23 13.97 -1.15
N LYS A 8 8.17 13.69 -2.45
CA LYS A 8 6.92 13.65 -3.23
C LYS A 8 5.86 12.68 -2.67
N TYR A 9 6.27 11.76 -1.82
CA TYR A 9 5.37 10.76 -1.19
C TYR A 9 4.78 11.25 0.14
N TRP A 10 5.24 12.39 0.67
CA TRP A 10 4.71 12.94 1.91
C TRP A 10 3.56 13.88 1.60
N ILE A 11 2.43 13.60 2.21
CA ILE A 11 1.22 14.42 2.11
C ILE A 11 1.10 15.19 3.41
N GLU A 12 0.98 16.50 3.32
CA GLU A 12 0.72 17.35 4.48
C GLU A 12 -0.61 16.95 5.14
N GLU A 13 -0.64 16.95 6.47
CA GLU A 13 -1.82 16.59 7.26
C GLU A 13 -3.07 17.35 6.80
N SER A 14 -2.96 18.65 6.59
CA SER A 14 -4.06 19.50 6.12
C SER A 14 -4.60 19.07 4.75
N GLU A 15 -3.76 18.59 3.85
CA GLU A 15 -4.19 18.07 2.55
C GLU A 15 -4.81 16.68 2.69
N PHE A 16 -4.28 15.84 3.59
CA PHE A 16 -4.87 14.54 3.87
C PHE A 16 -6.29 14.70 4.46
N ILE A 17 -6.48 15.61 5.41
CA ILE A 17 -7.81 15.93 5.96
C ILE A 17 -8.79 16.38 4.86
N LYS A 18 -8.37 17.22 3.90
CA LYS A 18 -9.19 17.61 2.75
C LYS A 18 -9.54 16.41 1.85
N GLN A 19 -8.60 15.48 1.66
CA GLN A 19 -8.86 14.25 0.91
C GLN A 19 -9.89 13.38 1.62
N LEU A 20 -9.79 13.21 2.95
CA LEU A 20 -10.76 12.45 3.74
C LEU A 20 -12.16 13.10 3.70
N ALA A 21 -12.25 14.42 3.85
CA ALA A 21 -13.52 15.14 3.72
C ALA A 21 -14.14 14.97 2.33
N LEU A 22 -13.32 14.86 1.29
CA LEU A 22 -13.80 14.56 -0.05
C LEU A 22 -14.33 13.13 -0.17
N LEU A 23 -13.65 12.13 0.40
CA LEU A 23 -14.14 10.76 0.42
C LEU A 23 -15.50 10.64 1.11
N GLU A 24 -15.66 11.30 2.25
CA GLU A 24 -16.91 11.38 2.99
C GLU A 24 -18.04 12.01 2.13
N ARG A 25 -17.79 13.16 1.52
CA ARG A 25 -18.76 13.84 0.63
C ARG A 25 -19.17 12.99 -0.58
N LEU A 26 -18.28 12.15 -1.08
CA LEU A 26 -18.53 11.24 -2.20
C LEU A 26 -19.15 9.91 -1.76
N SER A 27 -19.42 9.74 -0.46
CA SER A 27 -19.94 8.52 0.13
C SER A 27 -19.12 7.28 -0.26
N VAL A 28 -17.79 7.43 -0.28
CA VAL A 28 -16.87 6.35 -0.65
C VAL A 28 -16.90 5.27 0.41
N GLN A 29 -17.04 4.03 -0.02
CA GLN A 29 -16.92 2.87 0.85
C GLN A 29 -15.44 2.42 0.89
N TYR A 30 -14.95 2.04 2.09
CA TYR A 30 -13.64 1.41 2.21
C TYR A 30 -13.75 -0.10 2.05
N TYR A 31 -12.65 -0.72 1.62
CA TYR A 31 -12.49 -2.16 1.55
C TYR A 31 -11.15 -2.57 2.17
N ILE A 32 -11.16 -3.56 3.06
CA ILE A 32 -9.97 -4.08 3.74
C ILE A 32 -9.97 -5.62 3.79
N PHE A 33 -10.49 -6.27 2.76
CA PHE A 33 -10.52 -7.74 2.62
C PHE A 33 -11.40 -8.50 3.62
N ASP A 34 -12.13 -7.84 4.49
CA ASP A 34 -12.95 -8.42 5.55
C ASP A 34 -14.44 -8.60 5.17
N LYS A 35 -14.85 -8.10 4.03
CA LYS A 35 -16.24 -8.13 3.56
C LYS A 35 -16.33 -8.55 2.11
N GLN A 36 -17.30 -9.41 1.82
CA GLN A 36 -17.73 -9.62 0.44
C GLN A 36 -18.53 -8.39 -0.01
N ILE A 37 -17.99 -7.67 -0.99
CA ILE A 37 -18.72 -6.59 -1.65
C ILE A 37 -19.51 -7.21 -2.79
N GLU A 38 -20.77 -7.57 -2.55
CA GLU A 38 -21.60 -8.20 -3.58
C GLU A 38 -21.99 -7.23 -4.70
N LYS A 39 -22.38 -6.02 -4.38
CA LYS A 39 -22.61 -4.90 -5.33
C LYS A 39 -22.43 -3.57 -4.60
N ALA A 40 -21.49 -2.76 -5.02
CA ALA A 40 -21.35 -1.40 -4.53
C ALA A 40 -22.01 -0.43 -5.49
N ASN A 41 -23.03 0.29 -5.03
CA ASN A 41 -23.61 1.43 -5.76
C ASN A 41 -22.69 2.66 -5.71
N ASN A 42 -21.84 2.74 -4.68
CA ASN A 42 -20.90 3.82 -4.44
C ASN A 42 -19.45 3.38 -4.77
N PRO A 43 -18.54 4.31 -5.04
CA PRO A 43 -17.13 3.99 -5.23
C PRO A 43 -16.56 3.26 -4.02
N VAL A 44 -15.77 2.22 -4.27
CA VAL A 44 -15.06 1.45 -3.24
C VAL A 44 -13.57 1.71 -3.36
N CYS A 45 -12.94 2.07 -2.26
CA CYS A 45 -11.51 2.34 -2.20
C CYS A 45 -10.81 1.43 -1.19
N LEU A 46 -9.69 0.86 -1.62
CA LEU A 46 -8.69 0.30 -0.72
C LEU A 46 -7.64 1.39 -0.47
N ILE A 47 -7.59 1.90 0.75
CA ILE A 47 -6.62 2.94 1.16
C ILE A 47 -5.40 2.25 1.76
N THR A 48 -4.21 2.52 1.23
CA THR A 48 -3.00 1.83 1.65
C THR A 48 -1.87 2.80 1.95
N PHE A 49 -1.03 2.45 2.94
CA PHE A 49 0.17 3.17 3.33
C PHE A 49 1.34 2.20 3.31
N ASP A 50 2.47 2.62 2.76
CA ASP A 50 3.68 1.81 2.67
C ASP A 50 4.71 2.23 3.71
N ASP A 51 5.74 1.40 3.89
CA ASP A 51 6.94 1.57 4.69
C ASP A 51 6.74 1.60 6.21
N GLY A 52 5.56 1.90 6.72
CA GLY A 52 5.31 1.96 8.17
C GLY A 52 5.94 3.19 8.84
N HIS A 53 6.02 4.35 8.17
CA HIS A 53 6.52 5.58 8.78
C HIS A 53 5.67 6.01 9.99
N LYS A 54 6.27 6.66 10.99
CA LYS A 54 5.62 7.05 12.26
C LYS A 54 4.35 7.88 12.08
N SER A 55 4.28 8.72 11.03
CA SER A 55 3.08 9.49 10.70
C SER A 55 1.85 8.65 10.33
N ASN A 56 2.04 7.36 10.05
CA ASN A 56 0.95 6.45 9.74
C ASN A 56 0.01 6.23 10.94
N LEU A 57 0.52 6.41 12.18
CA LEU A 57 -0.33 6.36 13.37
C LEU A 57 -1.38 7.49 13.37
N LEU A 58 -0.97 8.72 13.03
CA LEU A 58 -1.90 9.84 12.86
C LEU A 58 -2.87 9.58 11.69
N ALA A 59 -2.36 9.07 10.57
CA ALA A 59 -3.22 8.75 9.43
C ALA A 59 -4.29 7.70 9.79
N ALA A 60 -3.95 6.70 10.60
CA ALA A 60 -4.90 5.70 11.10
C ALA A 60 -5.99 6.33 11.96
N GLN A 61 -5.62 7.22 12.89
CA GLN A 61 -6.57 7.95 13.74
C GLN A 61 -7.54 8.78 12.91
N LEU A 62 -7.02 9.58 11.96
CA LEU A 62 -7.84 10.42 11.09
C LEU A 62 -8.79 9.60 10.19
N LEU A 63 -8.38 8.40 9.75
CA LEU A 63 -9.26 7.50 9.02
C LEU A 63 -10.44 7.04 9.88
N ILE A 64 -10.19 6.60 11.12
CA ILE A 64 -11.23 6.14 12.04
C ILE A 64 -12.22 7.26 12.38
N GLU A 65 -11.76 8.49 12.58
CA GLU A 65 -12.63 9.66 12.80
C GLU A 65 -13.63 9.89 11.65
N LYS A 66 -13.27 9.43 10.45
CA LYS A 66 -14.11 9.47 9.24
C LYS A 66 -14.86 8.17 8.96
N GLY A 67 -14.84 7.21 9.88
CA GLY A 67 -15.46 5.90 9.69
C GLY A 67 -14.80 5.07 8.58
N LEU A 68 -13.56 5.39 8.22
CA LEU A 68 -12.78 4.71 7.19
C LEU A 68 -11.75 3.77 7.82
N LYS A 69 -11.35 2.76 7.05
CA LYS A 69 -10.25 1.87 7.41
C LYS A 69 -9.26 1.77 6.26
N GLY A 70 -8.01 1.43 6.60
CA GLY A 70 -6.92 1.28 5.63
C GLY A 70 -6.07 0.05 5.91
N VAL A 71 -5.10 -0.18 5.02
CA VAL A 71 -4.08 -1.22 5.14
C VAL A 71 -2.71 -0.55 5.25
N PHE A 72 -1.96 -0.93 6.28
CA PHE A 72 -0.63 -0.38 6.56
C PHE A 72 0.41 -1.48 6.33
N PHE A 73 1.23 -1.31 5.31
CA PHE A 73 2.31 -2.23 4.99
C PHE A 73 3.57 -1.82 5.73
N VAL A 74 4.07 -2.70 6.61
CA VAL A 74 5.21 -2.40 7.48
C VAL A 74 6.46 -3.18 7.08
N VAL A 75 7.61 -2.54 7.24
CA VAL A 75 8.94 -3.14 7.09
C VAL A 75 9.44 -3.52 8.48
N LYS A 76 9.73 -4.81 8.69
CA LYS A 76 10.08 -5.33 10.02
C LYS A 76 11.30 -4.61 10.62
N ASP A 77 12.40 -4.54 9.88
CA ASP A 77 13.66 -4.00 10.38
C ASP A 77 13.58 -2.48 10.63
N PHE A 78 12.74 -1.75 9.88
CA PHE A 78 12.46 -0.35 10.15
C PHE A 78 11.75 -0.17 11.49
N SER A 79 10.74 -0.96 11.76
CA SER A 79 9.97 -0.91 13.00
C SER A 79 10.79 -1.28 14.24
N ILE A 80 11.82 -2.12 14.09
CA ILE A 80 12.67 -2.55 15.19
C ILE A 80 13.82 -1.56 15.43
N ASN A 81 14.42 -1.02 14.37
CA ASN A 81 15.72 -0.36 14.43
C ASN A 81 15.67 1.16 14.21
N ASN A 82 14.51 1.72 13.83
CA ASN A 82 14.42 3.13 13.45
C ASN A 82 13.21 3.83 14.11
N PRO A 83 13.43 4.82 14.99
CA PRO A 83 12.36 5.53 15.69
C PRO A 83 11.45 6.39 14.78
N ASP A 84 11.86 6.66 13.53
CA ASP A 84 11.04 7.37 12.56
C ASP A 84 9.93 6.48 11.97
N TYR A 85 9.92 5.19 12.31
CA TYR A 85 8.92 4.22 11.88
C TYR A 85 8.05 3.75 13.05
N LEU A 86 6.94 3.09 12.70
CA LEU A 86 6.00 2.54 13.68
C LEU A 86 6.70 1.51 14.57
N SER A 87 6.60 1.71 15.87
CA SER A 87 7.02 0.71 16.86
C SER A 87 6.03 -0.47 16.90
N VAL A 88 6.40 -1.53 17.61
CA VAL A 88 5.52 -2.67 17.88
C VAL A 88 4.19 -2.22 18.51
N ASP A 89 4.25 -1.29 19.46
CA ASP A 89 3.07 -0.75 20.13
C ASP A 89 2.18 0.07 19.19
N ASP A 90 2.79 0.84 18.28
CA ASP A 90 2.04 1.60 17.26
C ASP A 90 1.34 0.65 16.27
N ILE A 91 2.03 -0.41 15.82
CA ILE A 91 1.47 -1.43 14.92
C ILE A 91 0.26 -2.09 15.59
N LYS A 92 0.42 -2.47 16.88
CA LYS A 92 -0.68 -3.02 17.65
C LYS A 92 -1.83 -2.03 17.77
N ALA A 93 -1.57 -0.77 18.11
CA ALA A 93 -2.58 0.27 18.23
C ALA A 93 -3.36 0.47 16.93
N ILE A 94 -2.68 0.55 15.78
CA ILE A 94 -3.32 0.63 14.45
C ILE A 94 -4.20 -0.58 14.19
N SER A 95 -3.73 -1.78 14.52
CA SER A 95 -4.51 -3.00 14.38
C SER A 95 -5.75 -3.01 15.30
N ASP A 96 -5.61 -2.54 16.54
CA ASP A 96 -6.72 -2.47 17.53
C ASP A 96 -7.79 -1.45 17.11
N MET A 97 -7.43 -0.39 16.38
CA MET A 97 -8.39 0.51 15.72
C MET A 97 -9.18 -0.18 14.59
N GLY A 98 -8.82 -1.40 14.21
CA GLY A 98 -9.51 -2.18 13.19
C GLY A 98 -8.99 -1.97 11.77
N HIS A 99 -7.81 -1.38 11.60
CA HIS A 99 -7.06 -1.38 10.35
C HIS A 99 -6.38 -2.73 10.13
N LEU A 100 -5.97 -3.00 8.88
CA LEU A 100 -5.14 -4.17 8.59
C LEU A 100 -3.66 -3.78 8.54
N ILE A 101 -2.83 -4.67 9.06
CA ILE A 101 -1.39 -4.61 8.87
C ILE A 101 -1.00 -5.63 7.79
N GLY A 102 -0.12 -5.23 6.88
CA GLY A 102 0.38 -6.09 5.80
C GLY A 102 1.91 -6.14 5.75
N VAL A 103 2.43 -7.13 5.06
CA VAL A 103 3.88 -7.33 4.89
C VAL A 103 4.42 -6.37 3.82
N HIS A 104 5.50 -5.61 4.16
CA HIS A 104 6.28 -4.81 3.20
C HIS A 104 7.75 -5.26 3.12
N GLY A 105 8.01 -6.52 3.43
CA GLY A 105 9.35 -7.08 3.49
C GLY A 105 10.00 -6.96 4.87
N LYS A 106 11.19 -7.57 5.00
CA LYS A 106 11.98 -7.53 6.22
C LYS A 106 12.85 -6.26 6.29
N ASP A 107 13.60 -6.00 5.22
CA ASP A 107 14.69 -5.02 5.10
C ASP A 107 14.42 -3.92 4.06
N HIS A 108 13.26 -3.92 3.42
CA HIS A 108 12.86 -3.06 2.30
C HIS A 108 13.69 -3.27 1.01
N GLU A 109 14.43 -4.36 0.89
CA GLU A 109 15.07 -4.72 -0.36
C GLU A 109 14.07 -5.26 -1.39
N TRP A 110 14.38 -5.10 -2.67
CA TRP A 110 13.51 -5.59 -3.73
C TRP A 110 13.41 -7.11 -3.71
N TRP A 111 12.22 -7.65 -3.65
CA TRP A 111 11.98 -9.10 -3.66
C TRP A 111 12.53 -9.79 -4.92
N THR A 112 12.66 -9.05 -6.02
CA THR A 112 13.23 -9.57 -7.27
C THR A 112 14.76 -9.71 -7.26
N SER A 113 15.45 -9.16 -6.27
CA SER A 113 16.91 -9.30 -6.10
C SER A 113 17.29 -10.49 -5.20
N LYS A 114 16.30 -11.09 -4.51
CA LYS A 114 16.52 -12.21 -3.59
C LYS A 114 16.34 -13.55 -4.30
N ASP A 115 17.05 -14.57 -3.83
CA ASP A 115 16.75 -15.96 -4.22
C ASP A 115 15.42 -16.42 -3.61
N ASP A 116 14.86 -17.49 -4.16
CA ASP A 116 13.51 -17.95 -3.81
C ASP A 116 13.40 -18.39 -2.34
N LEU A 117 14.43 -19.04 -1.79
CA LEU A 117 14.42 -19.53 -0.42
C LEU A 117 14.49 -18.38 0.58
N THR A 118 15.40 -17.43 0.35
CA THR A 118 15.54 -16.21 1.15
C THR A 118 14.23 -15.41 1.13
N LEU A 119 13.64 -15.19 -0.04
CA LEU A 119 12.37 -14.47 -0.17
C LEU A 119 11.25 -15.13 0.64
N ILE A 120 11.09 -16.45 0.50
CA ILE A 120 10.05 -17.19 1.24
C ILE A 120 10.27 -17.10 2.74
N ALA A 121 11.52 -17.27 3.20
CA ALA A 121 11.85 -17.19 4.62
C ALA A 121 11.52 -15.82 5.21
N GLU A 122 11.95 -14.74 4.56
CA GLU A 122 11.72 -13.38 5.04
C GLU A 122 10.24 -12.97 5.04
N LEU A 123 9.48 -13.37 4.01
CA LEU A 123 8.04 -13.09 3.97
C LEU A 123 7.30 -13.83 5.08
N LYS A 124 7.64 -15.10 5.34
CA LYS A 124 7.06 -15.86 6.44
C LYS A 124 7.46 -15.30 7.79
N GLU A 125 8.73 -14.95 7.98
CA GLU A 125 9.23 -14.32 9.21
C GLU A 125 8.50 -13.02 9.51
N THR A 126 8.38 -12.12 8.52
CA THR A 126 7.71 -10.84 8.70
C THR A 126 6.21 -11.01 8.95
N LYS A 127 5.56 -11.93 8.21
CA LYS A 127 4.15 -12.28 8.42
C LYS A 127 3.91 -12.74 9.86
N ASN A 128 4.66 -13.74 10.33
CA ASN A 128 4.51 -14.29 11.67
C ASN A 128 4.76 -13.24 12.75
N TRP A 129 5.82 -12.40 12.56
CA TRP A 129 6.11 -11.31 13.47
C TRP A 129 4.95 -10.30 13.59
N ILE A 130 4.26 -9.96 12.49
CA ILE A 130 3.08 -9.09 12.54
C ILE A 130 1.91 -9.81 13.25
N GLU A 131 1.71 -11.10 13.01
CA GLU A 131 0.66 -11.90 13.63
C GLU A 131 0.88 -12.02 15.15
N ASP A 132 2.12 -12.21 15.58
CA ASP A 132 2.49 -12.25 17.02
C ASP A 132 2.16 -10.92 17.73
N ILE A 133 2.36 -9.77 17.04
CA ILE A 133 2.06 -8.44 17.59
C ILE A 133 0.55 -8.20 17.66
N THR A 134 -0.14 -8.52 16.58
CA THR A 134 -1.54 -8.10 16.40
C THR A 134 -2.56 -9.12 16.88
N GLY A 135 -2.16 -10.38 16.99
CA GLY A 135 -3.06 -11.52 17.26
C GLY A 135 -4.06 -11.78 16.12
N LYS A 136 -3.79 -11.27 14.91
CA LYS A 136 -4.68 -11.39 13.74
C LYS A 136 -3.94 -11.93 12.54
N ASP A 137 -4.65 -12.68 11.69
CA ASP A 137 -4.10 -13.20 10.44
C ASP A 137 -3.64 -12.08 9.51
N VAL A 138 -2.46 -12.22 8.93
CA VAL A 138 -1.92 -11.33 7.90
C VAL A 138 -2.19 -11.92 6.52
N VAL A 139 -3.09 -11.30 5.79
CA VAL A 139 -3.60 -11.82 4.51
C VAL A 139 -3.07 -11.06 3.28
N THR A 140 -2.26 -10.02 3.48
CA THR A 140 -1.84 -9.13 2.37
C THR A 140 -0.38 -8.74 2.47
N CYS A 141 0.21 -8.51 1.30
CA CYS A 141 1.57 -8.00 1.17
C CYS A 141 1.70 -6.99 0.03
N SER A 142 2.76 -6.19 0.08
CA SER A 142 3.13 -5.22 -0.94
C SER A 142 4.65 -5.25 -1.14
N ALA A 143 5.10 -5.30 -2.39
CA ALA A 143 6.54 -5.36 -2.68
C ALA A 143 7.22 -3.99 -2.47
N PRO A 144 8.40 -3.96 -1.81
CA PRO A 144 9.21 -2.76 -1.66
C PRO A 144 9.50 -2.07 -2.99
N GLY A 145 9.36 -0.72 -3.00
CA GLY A 145 9.52 0.08 -4.22
C GLY A 145 8.52 -0.24 -5.34
N GLY A 146 7.53 -1.09 -5.09
CA GLY A 146 6.54 -1.55 -6.06
C GLY A 146 7.09 -2.47 -7.16
N VAL A 147 8.33 -2.96 -7.01
CA VAL A 147 8.99 -3.83 -7.98
C VAL A 147 8.61 -5.28 -7.71
N ILE A 148 7.78 -5.85 -8.60
CA ILE A 148 7.32 -7.23 -8.47
C ILE A 148 7.25 -7.92 -9.83
N SER A 149 7.80 -9.15 -9.93
CA SER A 149 7.75 -9.98 -11.12
C SER A 149 6.64 -11.03 -11.04
N SER A 150 6.27 -11.61 -12.19
CA SER A 150 5.31 -12.72 -12.23
C SER A 150 5.84 -13.94 -11.46
N LYS A 151 7.16 -14.17 -11.46
CA LYS A 151 7.80 -15.24 -10.67
C LYS A 151 7.58 -15.04 -9.17
N VAL A 152 7.80 -13.80 -8.65
CA VAL A 152 7.58 -13.50 -7.23
C VAL A 152 6.11 -13.69 -6.85
N ILE A 153 5.18 -13.23 -7.69
CA ILE A 153 3.74 -13.43 -7.46
C ILE A 153 3.41 -14.92 -7.38
N GLN A 154 3.97 -15.74 -8.28
CA GLN A 154 3.76 -17.19 -8.27
C GLN A 154 4.32 -17.82 -6.99
N ILE A 155 5.54 -17.47 -6.58
CA ILE A 155 6.14 -17.95 -5.33
C ILE A 155 5.26 -17.66 -4.13
N ILE A 156 4.75 -16.42 -4.00
CA ILE A 156 3.86 -16.04 -2.89
C ILE A 156 2.62 -16.92 -2.90
N LYS A 157 1.95 -17.04 -4.05
CA LYS A 157 0.71 -17.83 -4.17
C LYS A 157 0.90 -19.31 -3.84
N GLU A 158 2.05 -19.88 -4.19
CA GLU A 158 2.32 -21.33 -4.01
C GLU A 158 2.91 -21.65 -2.63
N LYS A 159 3.75 -20.77 -2.09
CA LYS A 159 4.55 -21.07 -0.89
C LYS A 159 4.08 -20.35 0.36
N ILE A 160 3.23 -19.33 0.20
CA ILE A 160 2.67 -18.53 1.31
C ILE A 160 1.21 -18.21 0.96
N PRO A 161 0.35 -19.22 0.77
CA PRO A 161 -1.05 -19.03 0.31
C PRO A 161 -1.91 -18.22 1.28
N GLU A 162 -1.46 -18.02 2.52
CA GLU A 162 -2.10 -17.14 3.50
C GLU A 162 -2.04 -15.68 3.09
N LEU A 163 -0.99 -15.25 2.37
CA LEU A 163 -0.90 -13.92 1.76
C LEU A 163 -1.74 -13.86 0.47
N LYS A 164 -3.06 -13.86 0.64
CA LYS A 164 -4.06 -13.96 -0.43
C LYS A 164 -4.04 -12.77 -1.39
N TYR A 165 -3.74 -11.57 -0.85
CA TYR A 165 -3.82 -10.31 -1.60
C TYR A 165 -2.45 -9.70 -1.76
N ILE A 166 -2.02 -9.52 -3.01
CA ILE A 166 -0.72 -8.95 -3.36
C ILE A 166 -0.94 -7.59 -4.00
N ARG A 167 -0.63 -6.51 -3.27
CA ARG A 167 -0.73 -5.16 -3.81
C ARG A 167 0.53 -4.83 -4.62
N THR A 168 0.34 -4.32 -5.83
CA THR A 168 1.39 -3.89 -6.74
C THR A 168 1.32 -2.37 -6.96
N SER A 169 2.37 -1.77 -7.50
CA SER A 169 2.36 -0.36 -7.95
C SER A 169 1.87 -0.20 -9.40
N ARG A 170 1.38 -1.27 -10.03
CA ARG A 170 0.85 -1.21 -11.40
C ARG A 170 -0.39 -0.33 -11.42
N CYS A 171 -0.43 0.64 -12.34
CA CYS A 171 -1.59 1.49 -12.49
C CYS A 171 -2.76 0.71 -13.09
N GLY A 172 -3.93 0.73 -12.44
CA GLY A 172 -5.11 0.03 -12.96
C GLY A 172 -6.30 0.09 -12.00
N ILE A 173 -7.45 -0.33 -12.52
CA ILE A 173 -8.67 -0.57 -11.74
C ILE A 173 -8.67 -2.03 -11.34
N ASN A 174 -9.15 -2.33 -10.14
CA ASN A 174 -9.31 -3.68 -9.62
C ASN A 174 -10.75 -4.13 -9.77
N LYS A 175 -10.94 -5.41 -9.99
CA LYS A 175 -12.21 -6.09 -9.79
C LYS A 175 -12.30 -6.57 -8.34
N ILE A 176 -13.50 -6.75 -7.84
CA ILE A 176 -13.74 -7.14 -6.42
C ILE A 176 -13.03 -8.44 -6.03
N ASN A 177 -12.87 -9.37 -6.97
CA ASN A 177 -12.26 -10.68 -6.70
C ASN A 177 -10.79 -10.78 -7.14
N ASP A 178 -10.13 -9.67 -7.46
CA ASP A 178 -8.72 -9.69 -7.82
C ASP A 178 -7.86 -9.94 -6.57
N ASN A 179 -6.94 -10.91 -6.68
CA ASN A 179 -5.96 -11.21 -5.63
C ASN A 179 -4.61 -10.50 -5.87
N VAL A 180 -4.38 -10.02 -7.09
CA VAL A 180 -3.22 -9.19 -7.43
C VAL A 180 -3.77 -7.80 -7.78
N LEU A 181 -3.49 -6.85 -6.89
CA LEU A 181 -4.14 -5.55 -6.91
C LEU A 181 -3.24 -4.49 -7.54
N ASN A 182 -3.82 -3.72 -8.44
CA ASN A 182 -3.22 -2.49 -8.93
C ASN A 182 -3.39 -1.37 -7.89
N SER A 183 -2.53 -0.35 -7.95
CA SER A 183 -2.67 0.83 -7.10
C SER A 183 -2.30 2.12 -7.83
N ILE A 184 -2.80 3.23 -7.33
CA ILE A 184 -2.44 4.57 -7.80
C ILE A 184 -1.82 5.31 -6.64
N CYS A 185 -0.56 5.69 -6.80
CA CYS A 185 0.14 6.48 -5.81
C CYS A 185 -0.42 7.92 -5.77
N ILE A 186 -0.75 8.39 -4.59
CA ILE A 186 -1.11 9.78 -4.32
C ILE A 186 0.16 10.51 -3.88
N TYR A 187 0.52 11.57 -4.58
CA TYR A 187 1.70 12.38 -4.32
C TYR A 187 1.33 13.71 -3.67
N SER A 188 2.30 14.37 -3.02
CA SER A 188 2.15 15.73 -2.50
C SER A 188 1.65 16.73 -3.55
N SER A 189 1.99 16.52 -4.83
CA SER A 189 1.53 17.31 -5.97
C SER A 189 0.15 16.92 -6.52
N THR A 190 -0.53 15.93 -5.90
CA THR A 190 -1.85 15.49 -6.35
C THR A 190 -2.92 16.47 -5.89
N SER A 191 -3.40 17.35 -6.76
CA SER A 191 -4.48 18.28 -6.42
C SER A 191 -5.76 17.55 -6.04
N LEU A 192 -6.58 18.17 -5.19
CA LEU A 192 -7.87 17.61 -4.74
C LEU A 192 -8.79 17.27 -5.93
N LYS A 193 -8.78 18.08 -6.99
CA LYS A 193 -9.51 17.81 -8.24
C LYS A 193 -9.02 16.54 -8.94
N LYS A 194 -7.70 16.29 -8.94
CA LYS A 194 -7.12 15.07 -9.51
C LYS A 194 -7.43 13.87 -8.62
N PHE A 195 -7.34 14.02 -7.31
CA PHE A 195 -7.71 13.01 -6.33
C PHE A 195 -9.18 12.57 -6.51
N GLN A 196 -10.11 13.52 -6.63
CA GLN A 196 -11.53 13.21 -6.92
C GLN A 196 -11.71 12.36 -8.19
N LYS A 197 -10.97 12.68 -9.27
CA LYS A 197 -11.04 11.92 -10.52
C LYS A 197 -10.41 10.52 -10.41
N ILE A 198 -9.51 10.30 -9.46
CA ILE A 198 -8.94 8.98 -9.15
C ILE A 198 -9.96 8.15 -8.39
N VAL A 199 -10.61 8.74 -7.40
CA VAL A 199 -11.61 8.07 -6.54
C VAL A 199 -12.88 7.71 -7.32
N ILE A 200 -13.39 8.66 -8.13
CA ILE A 200 -14.51 8.37 -9.05
C ILE A 200 -13.91 7.95 -10.39
N PRO A 201 -14.04 6.68 -10.79
CA PRO A 201 -13.40 6.18 -12.00
C PRO A 201 -13.74 7.01 -13.24
N ASN A 202 -12.82 7.84 -13.68
CA ASN A 202 -12.89 8.51 -14.98
C ASN A 202 -12.07 7.68 -15.98
N LYS A 203 -12.74 6.93 -16.84
CA LYS A 203 -12.10 6.02 -17.80
C LYS A 203 -10.98 6.69 -18.62
N CYS A 204 -11.19 7.93 -19.06
CA CYS A 204 -10.20 8.68 -19.85
C CYS A 204 -8.94 9.01 -19.02
N LEU A 205 -9.10 9.48 -17.78
CA LEU A 205 -7.97 9.73 -16.88
C LEU A 205 -7.19 8.45 -16.59
N TYR A 206 -7.91 7.36 -16.29
CA TYR A 206 -7.30 6.05 -16.03
C TYR A 206 -6.48 5.55 -17.21
N LEU A 207 -7.03 5.58 -18.42
CA LEU A 207 -6.30 5.18 -19.63
C LEU A 207 -5.03 6.00 -19.82
N ARG A 208 -5.09 7.33 -19.61
CA ARG A 208 -3.91 8.20 -19.69
C ARG A 208 -2.88 7.89 -18.61
N MET A 209 -3.30 7.64 -17.38
CA MET A 209 -2.40 7.29 -16.27
C MET A 209 -1.74 5.94 -16.51
N CYS A 210 -2.49 4.94 -16.94
CA CYS A 210 -1.95 3.62 -17.29
C CYS A 210 -0.99 3.70 -18.46
N ALA A 211 -1.34 4.41 -19.54
CA ALA A 211 -0.45 4.60 -20.69
C ALA A 211 0.86 5.27 -20.26
N PHE A 212 0.81 6.33 -19.45
CA PHE A 212 2.00 7.01 -18.94
C PHE A 212 2.84 6.11 -18.01
N TYR A 213 2.20 5.29 -17.18
CA TYR A 213 2.88 4.32 -16.35
C TYR A 213 3.64 3.29 -17.21
N TYR A 214 2.98 2.67 -18.19
CA TYR A 214 3.61 1.67 -19.05
C TYR A 214 4.72 2.26 -19.94
N ILE A 215 4.54 3.48 -20.43
CA ILE A 215 5.60 4.21 -21.18
C ILE A 215 6.83 4.38 -20.27
N LYS A 216 6.65 4.84 -19.02
CA LYS A 216 7.77 4.97 -18.08
C LYS A 216 8.46 3.64 -17.78
N GLU A 217 7.71 2.56 -17.64
CA GLU A 217 8.29 1.23 -17.40
C GLU A 217 9.14 0.76 -18.60
N LEU A 218 8.71 1.03 -19.83
CA LEU A 218 9.50 0.75 -21.03
C LEU A 218 10.85 1.48 -21.04
N PHE A 219 10.90 2.72 -20.54
CA PHE A 219 12.15 3.49 -20.46
C PHE A 219 13.03 3.15 -19.25
N LYS A 220 12.50 2.50 -18.22
CA LYS A 220 13.30 2.03 -17.08
C LYS A 220 14.16 0.82 -17.42
N ILE A 221 13.70 -0.05 -18.30
CA ILE A 221 14.41 -1.29 -18.69
C ILE A 221 15.84 -1.00 -19.20
N PRO A 222 16.10 -0.02 -20.11
CA PRO A 222 17.46 0.29 -20.55
C PRO A 222 18.36 0.87 -19.46
N TYR A 223 17.81 1.61 -18.49
CA TYR A 223 18.59 2.23 -17.42
C TYR A 223 19.17 1.21 -16.43
N PHE A 224 18.46 0.11 -16.17
CA PHE A 224 18.95 -0.99 -15.34
C PHE A 224 20.03 -1.84 -16.04
N TRP A 225 20.02 -1.91 -17.38
CA TRP A 225 21.04 -2.62 -18.16
C TRP A 225 22.36 -1.85 -18.28
N ILE A 226 22.33 -0.53 -18.15
CA ILE A 226 23.51 0.34 -18.27
C ILE A 226 24.29 0.45 -16.94
N LYS A 227 23.69 0.06 -15.81
CA LYS A 227 24.30 0.11 -14.46
C LYS A 227 24.82 -1.23 -13.94
N ARG A 228 24.92 -2.26 -14.80
CA ARG A 228 25.61 -3.52 -14.47
C ARG A 228 27.03 -3.51 -14.97
#